data_4e557c316c181280ed96040337b90389
#
_entry.id   4e557c316c181280ed96040337b90389
#
_cell.length_a   1.000
_cell.length_b   1.000
_cell.length_c   1.000
_cell.angle_alpha   90.00
_cell.angle_beta   90.00
_cell.angle_gamma   90.00
#
_symmetry.space_group_name_H-M   'P 1'
#
loop_
_entity.id
_entity.type
_entity.pdbx_description
1 polymer ?
#
loop_
_entity_poly.entity_id
_entity_poly.type
_entity_poly.pdbx_seq_one_letter_code
_entity_poly.pdbx_strand_id
1 'polypeptide(L)'
;MQKIDTWYKAQGNCPDEEYEIASYLLFEAGVATLEELDPVTAGRTEFCFYTGDKAERDRIVAEFPQYNFTVTEEPAKDWDKWWRDRAQPVAVSEHLWVRPPWVEFTPEDPNAVVLELEAKTAFGTGEHETTSSCAALMENIDFNGKTLLDIGTGTGILAMFARRKGASLAVGTEIDPLTIPCIAENFERNGFGESDCVLGFLDAFKDGTKFDVILCNMIRSELWPLRDDIEDLLAEGGELIISGQLVTEKDYILKWFEEAGFKVSVEREKGEWWSVLARS
;
A
#
# COMPACT_ATOMS: atom_id res chain seq x y z
N MET A 1 15.15 5.45 -19.53
CA MET A 1 15.32 3.98 -19.53
C MET A 1 15.16 3.48 -20.95
N GLN A 2 16.04 2.58 -21.41
CA GLN A 2 15.90 1.94 -22.73
C GLN A 2 14.67 1.03 -22.70
N LYS A 3 13.79 1.15 -23.69
CA LYS A 3 12.59 0.29 -23.78
C LYS A 3 13.05 -1.14 -24.05
N ILE A 4 12.70 -2.06 -23.16
CA ILE A 4 12.96 -3.50 -23.36
C ILE A 4 11.87 -4.01 -24.29
N ASP A 5 12.24 -4.53 -25.45
CA ASP A 5 11.29 -5.10 -26.42
C ASP A 5 11.16 -6.62 -26.29
N THR A 6 12.12 -7.27 -25.64
CA THR A 6 12.15 -8.74 -25.42
C THR A 6 12.71 -9.05 -24.05
N TRP A 7 12.03 -9.88 -23.29
CA TRP A 7 12.53 -10.49 -22.07
C TRP A 7 13.20 -11.83 -22.38
N TYR A 8 14.37 -12.01 -21.83
CA TYR A 8 15.15 -13.24 -21.92
C TYR A 8 15.04 -14.00 -20.61
N LYS A 9 14.18 -15.03 -20.60
CA LYS A 9 13.92 -15.85 -19.42
C LYS A 9 14.89 -17.02 -19.35
N ALA A 10 15.35 -17.35 -18.15
CA ALA A 10 16.00 -18.60 -17.82
C ALA A 10 15.25 -19.24 -16.63
N GLN A 11 14.78 -20.48 -16.82
CA GLN A 11 14.14 -21.26 -15.78
C GLN A 11 15.02 -22.46 -15.43
N GLY A 12 15.33 -22.61 -14.16
CA GLY A 12 16.18 -23.67 -13.63
C GLY A 12 15.59 -24.33 -12.41
N ASN A 13 16.29 -25.32 -11.86
CA ASN A 13 15.90 -25.95 -10.61
C ASN A 13 17.11 -26.44 -9.83
N CYS A 14 16.97 -26.56 -8.51
CA CYS A 14 17.96 -27.16 -7.61
C CYS A 14 17.27 -27.99 -6.52
N PRO A 15 18.00 -28.83 -5.76
CA PRO A 15 17.47 -29.43 -4.53
C PRO A 15 16.95 -28.35 -3.57
N ASP A 16 15.85 -28.62 -2.85
CA ASP A 16 15.25 -27.62 -1.95
C ASP A 16 16.24 -27.08 -0.93
N GLU A 17 17.11 -27.91 -0.41
CA GLU A 17 18.16 -27.56 0.55
C GLU A 17 19.27 -26.66 0.00
N GLU A 18 19.40 -26.56 -1.32
CA GLU A 18 20.39 -25.73 -2.01
C GLU A 18 19.81 -24.40 -2.50
N TYR A 19 18.50 -24.16 -2.41
CA TYR A 19 17.87 -23.00 -3.04
C TYR A 19 18.35 -21.66 -2.48
N GLU A 20 18.56 -21.55 -1.17
CA GLU A 20 19.10 -20.32 -0.55
C GLU A 20 20.49 -19.98 -1.10
N ILE A 21 21.34 -21.00 -1.28
CA ILE A 21 22.69 -20.82 -1.85
C ILE A 21 22.60 -20.48 -3.33
N ALA A 22 21.71 -21.16 -4.07
CA ALA A 22 21.48 -20.90 -5.48
C ALA A 22 21.02 -19.45 -5.72
N SER A 23 20.03 -18.98 -4.95
CA SER A 23 19.53 -17.61 -5.03
C SER A 23 20.63 -16.58 -4.74
N TYR A 24 21.41 -16.77 -3.68
CA TYR A 24 22.52 -15.89 -3.35
C TYR A 24 23.55 -15.82 -4.50
N LEU A 25 23.96 -16.95 -5.06
CA LEU A 25 24.94 -16.98 -6.16
C LEU A 25 24.41 -16.32 -7.42
N LEU A 26 23.14 -16.49 -7.74
CA LEU A 26 22.50 -15.83 -8.89
C LEU A 26 22.41 -14.32 -8.72
N PHE A 27 22.08 -13.82 -7.50
CA PHE A 27 22.11 -12.39 -7.22
C PHE A 27 23.54 -11.80 -7.33
N GLU A 28 24.55 -12.49 -6.81
CA GLU A 28 25.96 -12.07 -6.98
C GLU A 28 26.38 -12.05 -8.45
N ALA A 29 25.82 -12.93 -9.30
CA ALA A 29 26.05 -12.94 -10.74
C ALA A 29 25.31 -11.85 -11.50
N GLY A 30 24.47 -11.05 -10.83
CA GLY A 30 23.77 -9.90 -11.41
C GLY A 30 22.28 -10.12 -11.72
N VAL A 31 21.71 -11.26 -11.31
CA VAL A 31 20.25 -11.44 -11.40
C VAL A 31 19.55 -10.40 -10.51
N ALA A 32 18.69 -9.57 -11.08
CA ALA A 32 18.00 -8.52 -10.34
C ALA A 32 16.79 -9.04 -9.56
N THR A 33 16.11 -10.07 -10.08
CA THR A 33 14.92 -10.67 -9.46
C THR A 33 14.89 -12.16 -9.78
N LEU A 34 14.64 -12.98 -8.76
CA LEU A 34 14.45 -14.42 -8.88
C LEU A 34 13.03 -14.76 -8.44
N GLU A 35 12.30 -15.47 -9.27
CA GLU A 35 10.92 -15.91 -9.01
C GLU A 35 10.94 -17.41 -8.72
N GLU A 36 10.41 -17.81 -7.57
CA GLU A 36 10.15 -19.20 -7.24
C GLU A 36 8.86 -19.65 -7.92
N LEU A 37 8.89 -20.80 -8.54
CA LEU A 37 7.77 -21.36 -9.30
C LEU A 37 7.14 -22.52 -8.54
N ASP A 38 5.90 -22.88 -8.89
CA ASP A 38 5.26 -24.06 -8.38
C ASP A 38 6.13 -25.31 -8.66
N PRO A 39 6.37 -26.18 -7.64
CA PRO A 39 7.27 -27.30 -7.79
C PRO A 39 6.70 -28.33 -8.79
N VAL A 40 7.47 -28.67 -9.82
CA VAL A 40 7.13 -29.72 -10.79
C VAL A 40 7.64 -31.07 -10.29
N THR A 41 8.75 -31.08 -9.54
CA THR A 41 9.38 -32.29 -9.05
C THR A 41 9.53 -32.22 -7.52
N ALA A 42 9.07 -33.24 -6.81
CA ALA A 42 9.20 -33.31 -5.35
C ALA A 42 10.69 -33.29 -4.91
N GLY A 43 11.01 -32.46 -3.91
CA GLY A 43 12.37 -32.28 -3.38
C GLY A 43 13.26 -31.37 -4.25
N ARG A 44 12.66 -30.63 -5.17
CA ARG A 44 13.38 -29.63 -5.99
C ARG A 44 12.57 -28.33 -6.08
N THR A 45 13.25 -27.24 -5.87
CA THR A 45 12.71 -25.88 -6.08
C THR A 45 12.95 -25.46 -7.51
N GLU A 46 11.86 -25.10 -8.21
CA GLU A 46 11.87 -24.51 -9.55
C GLU A 46 11.95 -23.00 -9.39
N PHE A 47 12.75 -22.34 -10.20
CA PHE A 47 12.87 -20.88 -10.19
C PHE A 47 13.16 -20.31 -11.57
N CYS A 48 12.89 -19.04 -11.77
CA CYS A 48 13.28 -18.36 -12.99
C CYS A 48 13.74 -16.93 -12.75
N PHE A 49 14.49 -16.40 -13.71
CA PHE A 49 14.82 -14.98 -13.78
C PHE A 49 14.62 -14.44 -15.19
N TYR A 50 14.50 -13.12 -15.27
CA TYR A 50 14.36 -12.39 -16.53
C TYR A 50 15.42 -11.31 -16.62
N THR A 51 15.93 -11.07 -17.82
CA THR A 51 16.77 -9.92 -18.13
C THR A 51 16.39 -9.33 -19.49
N GLY A 52 16.65 -8.04 -19.68
CA GLY A 52 16.49 -7.36 -20.98
C GLY A 52 17.68 -7.59 -21.93
N ASP A 53 18.74 -8.24 -21.47
CA ASP A 53 19.97 -8.49 -22.25
C ASP A 53 20.22 -9.99 -22.43
N LYS A 54 20.16 -10.44 -23.69
CA LYS A 54 20.41 -11.84 -24.06
C LYS A 54 21.79 -12.31 -23.66
N ALA A 55 22.83 -11.47 -23.84
CA ALA A 55 24.20 -11.83 -23.53
C ALA A 55 24.39 -12.01 -22.01
N GLU A 56 23.73 -11.20 -21.20
CA GLU A 56 23.73 -11.36 -19.75
C GLU A 56 23.09 -12.68 -19.33
N ARG A 57 21.88 -13.01 -19.85
CA ARG A 57 21.24 -14.29 -19.59
C ARG A 57 22.15 -15.46 -19.94
N ASP A 58 22.71 -15.45 -21.17
CA ASP A 58 23.51 -16.55 -21.67
C ASP A 58 24.81 -16.71 -20.85
N ARG A 59 25.41 -15.63 -20.37
CA ARG A 59 26.53 -15.63 -19.44
C ARG A 59 26.15 -16.31 -18.10
N ILE A 60 25.07 -15.89 -17.47
CA ILE A 60 24.63 -16.43 -16.19
C ILE A 60 24.28 -17.92 -16.32
N VAL A 61 23.56 -18.31 -17.35
CA VAL A 61 23.23 -19.72 -17.64
C VAL A 61 24.48 -20.58 -17.82
N ALA A 62 25.50 -20.06 -18.50
CA ALA A 62 26.78 -20.78 -18.72
C ALA A 62 27.61 -20.91 -17.42
N GLU A 63 27.48 -19.94 -16.50
CA GLU A 63 28.21 -19.93 -15.23
C GLU A 63 27.65 -20.97 -14.24
N PHE A 64 26.32 -21.28 -14.30
CA PHE A 64 25.65 -22.18 -13.37
C PHE A 64 24.99 -23.39 -14.07
N PRO A 65 25.75 -24.23 -14.79
CA PRO A 65 25.17 -25.36 -15.54
C PRO A 65 24.47 -26.40 -14.67
N GLN A 66 24.78 -26.45 -13.38
CA GLN A 66 24.17 -27.37 -12.41
C GLN A 66 22.66 -27.13 -12.20
N TYR A 67 22.14 -25.93 -12.52
CA TYR A 67 20.73 -25.61 -12.36
C TYR A 67 19.88 -25.98 -13.57
N ASN A 68 20.45 -26.59 -14.60
CA ASN A 68 19.76 -27.14 -15.78
C ASN A 68 18.78 -26.15 -16.47
N PHE A 69 19.25 -24.94 -16.69
CA PHE A 69 18.40 -23.89 -17.24
C PHE A 69 17.78 -24.23 -18.61
N THR A 70 16.48 -24.01 -18.71
CA THR A 70 15.76 -23.86 -19.97
C THR A 70 15.60 -22.38 -20.27
N VAL A 71 15.96 -21.95 -21.48
CA VAL A 71 15.90 -20.55 -21.88
C VAL A 71 14.80 -20.31 -22.89
N THR A 72 14.06 -19.21 -22.71
CA THR A 72 13.02 -18.74 -23.61
C THR A 72 13.16 -17.26 -23.90
N GLU A 73 12.59 -16.81 -24.99
CA GLU A 73 12.49 -15.40 -25.36
C GLU A 73 11.01 -15.05 -25.37
N GLU A 74 10.62 -14.05 -24.59
CA GLU A 74 9.26 -13.58 -24.49
C GLU A 74 9.20 -12.14 -24.95
N PRO A 75 8.26 -11.76 -25.84
CA PRO A 75 8.07 -10.36 -26.16
C PRO A 75 7.76 -9.60 -24.88
N ALA A 76 8.39 -8.44 -24.70
CA ALA A 76 8.09 -7.59 -23.56
C ALA A 76 6.58 -7.25 -23.62
N LYS A 77 5.85 -7.76 -22.65
CA LYS A 77 4.46 -7.34 -22.47
C LYS A 77 4.50 -5.89 -22.05
N ASP A 78 3.76 -5.06 -22.75
CA ASP A 78 3.44 -3.73 -22.25
C ASP A 78 2.49 -3.90 -21.05
N TRP A 79 3.09 -4.10 -19.88
CA TRP A 79 2.36 -4.31 -18.63
C TRP A 79 1.49 -3.11 -18.31
N ASP A 80 1.95 -1.89 -18.64
CA ASP A 80 1.16 -0.67 -18.44
C ASP A 80 -0.10 -0.71 -19.29
N LYS A 81 0.03 -1.10 -20.56
CA LYS A 81 -1.13 -1.27 -21.42
C LYS A 81 -2.03 -2.42 -20.96
N TRP A 82 -1.46 -3.54 -20.57
CA TRP A 82 -2.22 -4.70 -20.09
C TRP A 82 -3.05 -4.37 -18.85
N TRP A 83 -2.45 -3.64 -17.88
CA TRP A 83 -3.13 -3.14 -16.69
C TRP A 83 -4.19 -2.10 -17.04
N ARG A 84 -3.86 -1.15 -17.91
CA ARG A 84 -4.80 -0.11 -18.35
C ARG A 84 -6.04 -0.71 -19.00
N ASP A 85 -5.87 -1.70 -19.86
CA ASP A 85 -6.97 -2.36 -20.58
C ASP A 85 -7.91 -3.18 -19.65
N ARG A 86 -7.46 -3.52 -18.43
CA ARG A 86 -8.18 -4.36 -17.46
C ARG A 86 -8.61 -3.64 -16.20
N ALA A 87 -8.09 -2.46 -15.98
CA ALA A 87 -8.42 -1.68 -14.80
C ALA A 87 -9.92 -1.37 -14.77
N GLN A 88 -10.55 -1.59 -13.62
CA GLN A 88 -11.96 -1.35 -13.37
C GLN A 88 -12.11 -0.44 -12.15
N PRO A 89 -13.22 0.29 -12.02
CA PRO A 89 -13.55 0.99 -10.79
C PRO A 89 -13.70 0.00 -9.63
N VAL A 90 -13.20 0.39 -8.47
CA VAL A 90 -13.20 -0.42 -7.23
C VAL A 90 -14.11 0.23 -6.19
N ALA A 91 -15.05 -0.54 -5.65
CA ALA A 91 -15.81 -0.15 -4.47
C ALA A 91 -14.94 -0.35 -3.23
N VAL A 92 -14.52 0.74 -2.60
CA VAL A 92 -13.65 0.72 -1.40
C VAL A 92 -14.49 0.61 -0.14
N SER A 93 -15.57 1.40 -0.05
CA SER A 93 -16.58 1.33 1.01
C SER A 93 -17.98 1.53 0.42
N GLU A 94 -19.00 1.68 1.25
CA GLU A 94 -20.38 1.93 0.82
C GLU A 94 -20.49 3.18 -0.07
N HIS A 95 -19.79 4.27 0.31
CA HIS A 95 -19.85 5.54 -0.39
C HIS A 95 -18.51 5.99 -1.00
N LEU A 96 -17.47 5.12 -1.04
CA LEU A 96 -16.20 5.43 -1.67
C LEU A 96 -15.90 4.48 -2.83
N TRP A 97 -15.71 5.06 -3.99
CA TRP A 97 -15.21 4.40 -5.18
C TRP A 97 -13.89 5.01 -5.64
N VAL A 98 -13.05 4.17 -6.19
CA VAL A 98 -11.81 4.57 -6.86
C VAL A 98 -11.88 4.14 -8.31
N ARG A 99 -11.44 5.00 -9.20
CA ARG A 99 -11.26 4.66 -10.61
C ARG A 99 -9.89 5.12 -11.12
N PRO A 100 -9.29 4.41 -12.06
CA PRO A 100 -8.16 4.93 -12.81
C PRO A 100 -8.54 6.16 -13.66
N PRO A 101 -7.56 7.07 -13.96
CA PRO A 101 -7.81 8.28 -14.74
C PRO A 101 -8.42 8.05 -16.13
N TRP A 102 -8.12 6.92 -16.74
CA TRP A 102 -8.56 6.54 -18.10
C TRP A 102 -9.86 5.74 -18.14
N VAL A 103 -10.50 5.51 -17.00
CA VAL A 103 -11.77 4.77 -16.90
C VAL A 103 -12.88 5.74 -16.50
N GLU A 104 -13.88 5.93 -17.36
CA GLU A 104 -15.08 6.66 -17.00
C GLU A 104 -15.98 5.78 -16.13
N PHE A 105 -16.48 6.36 -15.03
CA PHE A 105 -17.35 5.66 -14.10
C PHE A 105 -18.27 6.65 -13.38
N THR A 106 -19.52 6.27 -13.26
CA THR A 106 -20.52 6.98 -12.45
C THR A 106 -21.22 5.95 -11.57
N PRO A 107 -21.15 6.07 -10.23
CA PRO A 107 -21.83 5.15 -9.32
C PRO A 107 -23.35 5.32 -9.41
N GLU A 108 -24.09 4.27 -9.05
CA GLU A 108 -25.55 4.31 -8.97
C GLU A 108 -26.04 5.20 -7.81
N ASP A 109 -25.31 5.19 -6.68
CA ASP A 109 -25.58 6.07 -5.55
C ASP A 109 -25.07 7.49 -5.83
N PRO A 110 -25.96 8.51 -5.87
CA PRO A 110 -25.56 9.88 -6.09
C PRO A 110 -24.75 10.50 -4.95
N ASN A 111 -24.73 9.88 -3.76
CA ASN A 111 -23.95 10.33 -2.62
C ASN A 111 -22.56 9.71 -2.58
N ALA A 112 -22.27 8.75 -3.44
CA ALA A 112 -20.97 8.12 -3.49
C ALA A 112 -19.90 9.09 -3.95
N VAL A 113 -18.76 9.06 -3.28
CA VAL A 113 -17.54 9.76 -3.64
C VAL A 113 -16.78 8.90 -4.64
N VAL A 114 -16.37 9.47 -5.76
CA VAL A 114 -15.48 8.84 -6.72
C VAL A 114 -14.15 9.58 -6.70
N LEU A 115 -13.06 8.88 -6.38
CA LEU A 115 -11.71 9.40 -6.47
C LEU A 115 -11.00 8.83 -7.69
N GLU A 116 -10.31 9.70 -8.40
CA GLU A 116 -9.44 9.34 -9.50
C GLU A 116 -8.04 9.06 -8.98
N LEU A 117 -7.58 7.81 -9.05
CA LEU A 117 -6.31 7.38 -8.50
C LEU A 117 -5.46 6.62 -9.52
N GLU A 118 -4.17 6.92 -9.49
CA GLU A 118 -3.12 6.12 -10.11
C GLU A 118 -2.07 5.80 -9.03
N ALA A 119 -2.04 4.55 -8.55
CA ALA A 119 -1.22 4.19 -7.39
C ALA A 119 0.28 4.15 -7.70
N LYS A 120 0.66 3.84 -8.95
CA LYS A 120 2.06 3.63 -9.34
C LYS A 120 2.77 2.69 -8.36
N THR A 121 3.67 3.24 -7.52
CA THR A 121 4.42 2.50 -6.49
C THR A 121 3.88 2.73 -5.07
N ALA A 122 2.91 3.62 -4.88
CA ALA A 122 2.36 3.94 -3.57
C ALA A 122 1.32 2.90 -3.13
N PHE A 123 1.28 2.58 -1.82
CA PHE A 123 0.23 1.77 -1.22
C PHE A 123 -1.11 2.53 -1.18
N GLY A 124 -2.24 1.81 -1.18
CA GLY A 124 -3.57 2.41 -1.04
C GLY A 124 -4.35 2.52 -2.35
N THR A 125 -4.40 1.44 -3.14
CA THR A 125 -5.23 1.35 -4.36
C THR A 125 -6.73 1.30 -4.07
N GLY A 126 -7.11 1.03 -2.82
CA GLY A 126 -8.50 0.77 -2.42
C GLY A 126 -8.90 -0.72 -2.42
N GLU A 127 -8.13 -1.58 -3.08
CA GLU A 127 -8.43 -3.02 -3.16
C GLU A 127 -8.05 -3.79 -1.89
N HIS A 128 -7.05 -3.30 -1.15
CA HIS A 128 -6.58 -3.99 0.05
C HIS A 128 -7.61 -3.93 1.18
N GLU A 129 -7.73 -5.03 1.96
CA GLU A 129 -8.70 -5.19 3.04
C GLU A 129 -8.57 -4.08 4.08
N THR A 130 -7.36 -3.66 4.42
CA THR A 130 -7.09 -2.64 5.43
C THR A 130 -7.57 -1.26 4.98
N THR A 131 -7.33 -0.88 3.71
CA THR A 131 -7.79 0.39 3.14
C THR A 131 -9.32 0.45 3.10
N SER A 132 -9.97 -0.65 2.67
CA SER A 132 -11.43 -0.73 2.64
C SER A 132 -12.03 -0.72 4.06
N SER A 133 -11.35 -1.31 5.05
CA SER A 133 -11.76 -1.26 6.45
C SER A 133 -11.66 0.15 7.03
N CYS A 134 -10.57 0.88 6.75
CA CYS A 134 -10.44 2.29 7.11
C CYS A 134 -11.58 3.13 6.53
N ALA A 135 -11.82 3.03 5.23
CA ALA A 135 -12.90 3.78 4.57
C ALA A 135 -14.26 3.45 5.19
N ALA A 136 -14.54 2.18 5.49
CA ALA A 136 -15.80 1.79 6.13
C ALA A 136 -15.90 2.27 7.59
N LEU A 137 -14.80 2.38 8.34
CA LEU A 137 -14.78 3.00 9.67
C LEU A 137 -15.02 4.51 9.57
N MET A 138 -14.45 5.18 8.57
CA MET A 138 -14.68 6.59 8.30
C MET A 138 -16.15 6.92 7.98
N GLU A 139 -16.93 5.96 7.49
CA GLU A 139 -18.39 6.16 7.29
C GLU A 139 -19.13 6.46 8.60
N ASN A 140 -18.58 6.06 9.76
CA ASN A 140 -19.16 6.31 11.08
C ASN A 140 -18.79 7.67 11.67
N ILE A 141 -17.98 8.47 10.95
CA ILE A 141 -17.49 9.78 11.41
C ILE A 141 -18.20 10.89 10.63
N ASP A 142 -18.73 11.88 11.36
CA ASP A 142 -19.10 13.17 10.76
C ASP A 142 -17.85 14.03 10.61
N PHE A 143 -17.39 14.19 9.38
CA PHE A 143 -16.20 14.99 9.06
C PHE A 143 -16.47 16.49 8.92
N ASN A 144 -17.72 16.93 8.99
CA ASN A 144 -18.05 18.33 8.72
C ASN A 144 -17.29 19.29 9.64
N GLY A 145 -16.39 20.07 9.05
CA GLY A 145 -15.54 21.05 9.73
C GLY A 145 -14.36 20.46 10.51
N LYS A 146 -14.22 19.13 10.60
CA LYS A 146 -13.13 18.47 11.33
C LYS A 146 -11.79 18.53 10.59
N THR A 147 -10.72 18.33 11.34
CA THR A 147 -9.35 18.15 10.86
C THR A 147 -8.95 16.68 10.95
N LEU A 148 -8.28 16.16 9.91
CA LEU A 148 -7.76 14.80 9.88
C LEU A 148 -6.24 14.80 9.66
N LEU A 149 -5.56 13.91 10.38
CA LEU A 149 -4.18 13.49 10.11
C LEU A 149 -4.18 12.03 9.64
N ASP A 150 -3.66 11.79 8.43
CA ASP A 150 -3.50 10.45 7.83
C ASP A 150 -2.00 10.09 7.85
N ILE A 151 -1.61 9.23 8.80
CA ILE A 151 -0.20 8.88 9.04
C ILE A 151 0.18 7.70 8.12
N GLY A 152 1.18 7.92 7.24
CA GLY A 152 1.52 6.99 6.19
C GLY A 152 0.45 6.97 5.09
N THR A 153 0.16 8.13 4.52
CA THR A 153 -1.00 8.36 3.65
C THR A 153 -0.99 7.59 2.33
N GLY A 154 0.18 7.10 1.90
CA GLY A 154 0.33 6.34 0.65
C GLY A 154 -0.17 7.11 -0.57
N THR A 155 -1.22 6.64 -1.24
CA THR A 155 -1.83 7.35 -2.39
C THR A 155 -2.60 8.62 -2.02
N GLY A 156 -2.85 8.86 -0.74
CA GLY A 156 -3.70 9.94 -0.24
C GLY A 156 -5.20 9.65 -0.27
N ILE A 157 -5.61 8.42 -0.59
CA ILE A 157 -7.02 8.03 -0.77
C ILE A 157 -7.89 8.37 0.44
N LEU A 158 -7.43 8.06 1.67
CA LEU A 158 -8.21 8.26 2.89
C LEU A 158 -8.29 9.74 3.28
N ALA A 159 -7.18 10.49 3.13
CA ALA A 159 -7.16 11.93 3.32
C ALA A 159 -8.12 12.64 2.35
N MET A 160 -8.10 12.29 1.06
CA MET A 160 -9.02 12.84 0.05
C MET A 160 -10.47 12.46 0.34
N PHE A 161 -10.73 11.23 0.81
CA PHE A 161 -12.07 10.82 1.19
C PHE A 161 -12.62 11.65 2.35
N ALA A 162 -11.82 11.90 3.41
CA ALA A 162 -12.21 12.78 4.51
C ALA A 162 -12.56 14.20 4.02
N ARG A 163 -11.78 14.75 3.10
CA ARG A 163 -12.06 16.05 2.47
C ARG A 163 -13.40 16.05 1.73
N ARG A 164 -13.69 14.99 0.97
CA ARG A 164 -14.99 14.83 0.28
C ARG A 164 -16.16 14.68 1.25
N LYS A 165 -15.92 14.11 2.44
CA LYS A 165 -16.92 14.01 3.52
C LYS A 165 -17.09 15.30 4.34
N GLY A 166 -16.37 16.39 4.01
CA GLY A 166 -16.54 17.69 4.65
C GLY A 166 -15.45 18.10 5.65
N ALA A 167 -14.36 17.34 5.75
CA ALA A 167 -13.22 17.76 6.56
C ALA A 167 -12.69 19.11 6.08
N SER A 168 -12.48 20.04 7.03
CA SER A 168 -11.94 21.38 6.75
C SER A 168 -10.46 21.31 6.34
N LEU A 169 -9.75 20.33 6.90
CA LEU A 169 -8.36 20.03 6.61
C LEU A 169 -8.16 18.51 6.68
N ALA A 170 -7.42 17.93 5.76
CA ALA A 170 -6.86 16.59 5.88
C ALA A 170 -5.40 16.64 5.46
N VAL A 171 -4.50 16.29 6.38
CA VAL A 171 -3.06 16.28 6.16
C VAL A 171 -2.59 14.85 6.12
N GLY A 172 -1.94 14.45 5.02
CA GLY A 172 -1.23 13.19 4.92
C GLY A 172 0.24 13.35 5.30
N THR A 173 0.81 12.44 6.07
CA THR A 173 2.27 12.33 6.23
C THR A 173 2.79 11.11 5.49
N GLU A 174 3.98 11.24 4.89
CA GLU A 174 4.64 10.17 4.18
C GLU A 174 6.16 10.30 4.36
N ILE A 175 6.85 9.19 4.56
CA ILE A 175 8.30 9.17 4.78
C ILE A 175 9.09 8.76 3.54
N ASP A 176 8.44 8.09 2.59
CA ASP A 176 9.08 7.68 1.34
C ASP A 176 9.00 8.82 0.30
N PRO A 177 10.12 9.47 -0.02
CA PRO A 177 10.12 10.56 -1.00
C PRO A 177 9.73 10.09 -2.42
N LEU A 178 9.81 8.79 -2.73
CA LEU A 178 9.44 8.25 -4.04
C LEU A 178 7.92 8.22 -4.25
N THR A 179 7.13 8.27 -3.18
CA THR A 179 5.66 8.29 -3.26
C THR A 179 5.10 9.70 -3.47
N ILE A 180 5.84 10.75 -3.07
CA ILE A 180 5.36 12.15 -3.12
C ILE A 180 4.85 12.59 -4.48
N PRO A 181 5.53 12.31 -5.62
CA PRO A 181 5.00 12.68 -6.93
C PRO A 181 3.65 12.01 -7.24
N CYS A 182 3.44 10.76 -6.77
CA CYS A 182 2.19 10.05 -6.94
C CYS A 182 1.06 10.70 -6.12
N ILE A 183 1.34 11.07 -4.87
CA ILE A 183 0.38 11.74 -3.98
C ILE A 183 -0.04 13.09 -4.57
N ALA A 184 0.93 13.92 -4.99
CA ALA A 184 0.67 15.23 -5.58
C ALA A 184 -0.20 15.14 -6.83
N GLU A 185 0.11 14.20 -7.75
CA GLU A 185 -0.71 13.97 -8.94
C GLU A 185 -2.14 13.52 -8.60
N ASN A 186 -2.31 12.61 -7.62
CA ASN A 186 -3.62 12.15 -7.18
C ASN A 186 -4.42 13.29 -6.55
N PHE A 187 -3.79 14.14 -5.74
CA PHE A 187 -4.43 15.31 -5.15
C PHE A 187 -4.88 16.31 -6.23
N GLU A 188 -4.00 16.66 -7.17
CA GLU A 188 -4.32 17.55 -8.28
C GLU A 188 -5.49 17.04 -9.12
N ARG A 189 -5.49 15.73 -9.49
CA ARG A 189 -6.56 15.07 -10.26
C ARG A 189 -7.92 15.18 -9.57
N ASN A 190 -7.93 15.14 -8.25
CA ASN A 190 -9.15 15.25 -7.44
C ASN A 190 -9.46 16.68 -7.00
N GLY A 191 -8.73 17.68 -7.47
CA GLY A 191 -8.96 19.10 -7.17
C GLY A 191 -8.50 19.53 -5.77
N PHE A 192 -7.54 18.81 -5.19
CA PHE A 192 -6.86 19.17 -3.94
C PHE A 192 -5.49 19.79 -4.23
N GLY A 193 -4.97 20.57 -3.28
CA GLY A 193 -3.66 21.22 -3.42
C GLY A 193 -2.51 20.39 -2.87
N GLU A 194 -1.29 20.71 -3.30
CA GLU A 194 -0.05 20.07 -2.79
C GLU A 194 0.18 20.31 -1.28
N SER A 195 -0.45 21.34 -0.70
CA SER A 195 -0.32 21.69 0.72
C SER A 195 -0.99 20.70 1.68
N ASP A 196 -1.72 19.72 1.16
CA ASP A 196 -2.44 18.74 1.97
C ASP A 196 -1.59 17.49 2.27
N CYS A 197 -0.30 17.45 1.88
CA CYS A 197 0.64 16.39 2.22
C CYS A 197 1.95 16.95 2.77
N VAL A 198 2.46 16.33 3.83
CA VAL A 198 3.74 16.63 4.46
C VAL A 198 4.68 15.45 4.28
N LEU A 199 5.82 15.68 3.59
CA LEU A 199 6.90 14.71 3.58
C LEU A 199 7.67 14.81 4.89
N GLY A 200 7.62 13.76 5.72
CA GLY A 200 8.33 13.71 6.99
C GLY A 200 7.62 12.90 8.05
N PHE A 201 8.17 12.97 9.24
CA PHE A 201 7.63 12.34 10.45
C PHE A 201 6.68 13.30 11.19
N LEU A 202 6.11 12.81 12.29
CA LEU A 202 5.17 13.57 13.12
C LEU A 202 5.81 14.76 13.85
N ASP A 203 7.12 14.78 14.00
CA ASP A 203 7.91 15.89 14.53
C ASP A 203 7.89 17.16 13.62
N ALA A 204 7.36 17.04 12.42
CA ALA A 204 7.09 18.19 11.55
C ALA A 204 5.98 19.10 12.09
N PHE A 205 5.13 18.60 12.98
CA PHE A 205 4.07 19.39 13.62
C PHE A 205 4.59 20.17 14.81
N LYS A 206 4.09 21.40 14.97
CA LYS A 206 4.46 22.25 16.10
C LYS A 206 3.79 21.76 17.39
N ASP A 207 4.43 22.03 18.53
CA ASP A 207 3.84 21.80 19.84
C ASP A 207 2.43 22.41 19.94
N GLY A 208 1.49 21.62 20.45
CA GLY A 208 0.10 22.02 20.61
C GLY A 208 -0.78 21.87 19.34
N THR A 209 -0.23 21.39 18.22
CA THR A 209 -1.05 20.99 17.07
C THR A 209 -1.96 19.85 17.48
N LYS A 210 -3.25 19.91 17.11
CA LYS A 210 -4.25 18.87 17.39
C LYS A 210 -5.11 18.59 16.17
N PHE A 211 -5.51 17.33 16.03
CA PHE A 211 -6.42 16.86 14.98
C PHE A 211 -7.64 16.22 15.61
N ASP A 212 -8.81 16.47 15.02
CA ASP A 212 -10.08 15.88 15.48
C ASP A 212 -10.16 14.38 15.14
N VAL A 213 -9.49 13.97 14.07
CA VAL A 213 -9.40 12.57 13.62
C VAL A 213 -7.95 12.26 13.26
N ILE A 214 -7.44 11.13 13.78
CA ILE A 214 -6.17 10.56 13.33
C ILE A 214 -6.43 9.17 12.74
N LEU A 215 -5.79 8.88 11.62
CA LEU A 215 -5.86 7.61 10.93
C LEU A 215 -4.45 7.05 10.72
N CYS A 216 -4.26 5.76 11.05
CA CYS A 216 -3.03 5.01 10.81
C CYS A 216 -3.39 3.66 10.20
N ASN A 217 -3.00 3.45 8.95
CA ASN A 217 -3.15 2.17 8.25
C ASN A 217 -1.76 1.58 7.98
N MET A 218 -1.16 0.97 9.00
CA MET A 218 0.20 0.44 8.95
C MET A 218 0.35 -0.78 9.85
N ILE A 219 1.38 -1.58 9.62
CA ILE A 219 1.69 -2.74 10.46
C ILE A 219 2.12 -2.33 11.87
N ARG A 220 1.97 -3.25 12.83
CA ARG A 220 2.26 -2.97 14.25
C ARG A 220 3.67 -2.43 14.52
N SER A 221 4.68 -2.95 13.82
CA SER A 221 6.08 -2.51 14.02
C SER A 221 6.30 -1.04 13.65
N GLU A 222 5.53 -0.50 12.73
CA GLU A 222 5.58 0.91 12.32
C GLU A 222 4.69 1.79 13.21
N LEU A 223 3.52 1.30 13.60
CA LEU A 223 2.59 1.99 14.47
C LEU A 223 3.14 2.17 15.88
N TRP A 224 3.75 1.11 16.44
CA TRP A 224 4.07 1.03 17.87
C TRP A 224 4.99 2.15 18.38
N PRO A 225 6.00 2.61 17.63
CA PRO A 225 6.82 3.77 18.02
C PRO A 225 6.09 5.11 18.04
N LEU A 226 4.97 5.22 17.31
CA LEU A 226 4.26 6.49 17.10
C LEU A 226 3.14 6.75 18.12
N ARG A 227 2.91 5.85 19.08
CA ARG A 227 1.77 5.94 20.02
C ARG A 227 1.72 7.23 20.81
N ASP A 228 2.84 7.62 21.40
CA ASP A 228 2.93 8.81 22.24
C ASP A 228 2.66 10.08 21.41
N ASP A 229 3.20 10.14 20.19
CA ASP A 229 2.95 11.23 19.24
C ASP A 229 1.47 11.29 18.80
N ILE A 230 0.84 10.11 18.59
CA ILE A 230 -0.59 10.01 18.24
C ILE A 230 -1.46 10.56 19.39
N GLU A 231 -1.16 10.19 20.63
CA GLU A 231 -1.87 10.71 21.81
C GLU A 231 -1.67 12.22 21.94
N ASP A 232 -0.46 12.69 21.70
CA ASP A 232 -0.11 14.13 21.77
C ASP A 232 -0.74 14.94 20.61
N LEU A 233 -1.01 14.35 19.47
CA LEU A 233 -1.60 15.05 18.32
C LEU A 233 -3.13 14.93 18.27
N LEU A 234 -3.75 13.97 18.97
CA LEU A 234 -5.20 13.81 18.97
C LEU A 234 -5.87 14.87 19.88
N ALA A 235 -6.93 15.48 19.40
CA ALA A 235 -7.74 16.40 20.16
C ALA A 235 -8.52 15.67 21.28
N GLU A 236 -8.86 16.37 22.36
CA GLU A 236 -9.75 15.83 23.39
C GLU A 236 -11.12 15.47 22.78
N GLY A 237 -11.58 14.26 23.01
CA GLY A 237 -12.79 13.71 22.38
C GLY A 237 -12.59 13.39 20.90
N GLY A 238 -11.37 13.42 20.40
CA GLY A 238 -11.01 13.07 19.03
C GLY A 238 -11.20 11.59 18.70
N GLU A 239 -11.20 11.27 17.45
CA GLU A 239 -11.44 9.92 16.91
C GLU A 239 -10.14 9.35 16.31
N LEU A 240 -9.82 8.11 16.65
CA LEU A 240 -8.63 7.40 16.22
C LEU A 240 -9.03 6.15 15.41
N ILE A 241 -8.57 6.05 14.16
CA ILE A 241 -8.69 4.84 13.35
C ILE A 241 -7.32 4.17 13.28
N ILE A 242 -7.26 2.91 13.71
CA ILE A 242 -6.09 2.03 13.53
C ILE A 242 -6.47 0.87 12.63
N SER A 243 -5.64 0.58 11.63
CA SER A 243 -5.77 -0.53 10.71
C SER A 243 -4.39 -1.08 10.33
N GLY A 244 -4.36 -2.18 9.56
CA GLY A 244 -3.10 -2.84 9.20
C GLY A 244 -2.54 -3.72 10.33
N GLN A 245 -3.36 -4.05 11.32
CA GLN A 245 -3.01 -4.97 12.40
C GLN A 245 -3.55 -6.36 12.06
N LEU A 246 -2.79 -7.41 12.38
CA LEU A 246 -3.31 -8.78 12.31
C LEU A 246 -4.34 -9.00 13.43
N VAL A 247 -5.34 -9.85 13.17
CA VAL A 247 -6.32 -10.27 14.21
C VAL A 247 -5.61 -10.79 15.46
N THR A 248 -4.48 -11.48 15.30
CA THR A 248 -3.66 -11.98 16.41
C THR A 248 -2.94 -10.88 17.21
N GLU A 249 -2.89 -9.67 16.70
CA GLU A 249 -2.26 -8.51 17.34
C GLU A 249 -3.25 -7.58 18.05
N LYS A 250 -4.55 -7.85 17.92
CA LYS A 250 -5.65 -7.06 18.48
C LYS A 250 -5.45 -6.72 19.96
N ASP A 251 -5.10 -7.69 20.77
CA ASP A 251 -4.96 -7.51 22.22
C ASP A 251 -3.89 -6.49 22.60
N TYR A 252 -2.83 -6.35 21.79
CA TYR A 252 -1.79 -5.32 22.02
C TYR A 252 -2.34 -3.90 21.85
N ILE A 253 -3.17 -3.69 20.83
CA ILE A 253 -3.79 -2.39 20.56
C ILE A 253 -4.87 -2.08 21.60
N LEU A 254 -5.69 -3.04 21.96
CA LEU A 254 -6.73 -2.87 22.99
C LEU A 254 -6.14 -2.56 24.35
N LYS A 255 -5.00 -3.16 24.70
CA LYS A 255 -4.28 -2.84 25.92
C LYS A 255 -3.74 -1.40 25.92
N TRP A 256 -3.14 -0.95 24.83
CA TRP A 256 -2.74 0.45 24.67
C TRP A 256 -3.94 1.38 24.85
N PHE A 257 -5.08 1.06 24.23
CA PHE A 257 -6.29 1.87 24.35
C PHE A 257 -6.81 1.97 25.78
N GLU A 258 -6.78 0.85 26.52
CA GLU A 258 -7.15 0.83 27.93
C GLU A 258 -6.22 1.74 28.77
N GLU A 259 -4.90 1.65 28.56
CA GLU A 259 -3.89 2.44 29.26
C GLU A 259 -4.01 3.94 28.94
N ALA A 260 -4.29 4.31 27.69
CA ALA A 260 -4.45 5.69 27.24
C ALA A 260 -5.86 6.26 27.43
N GLY A 261 -6.84 5.44 27.86
CA GLY A 261 -8.21 5.86 28.11
C GLY A 261 -9.12 5.93 26.88
N PHE A 262 -8.69 5.37 25.74
CA PHE A 262 -9.50 5.28 24.53
C PHE A 262 -10.69 4.33 24.69
N LYS A 263 -11.84 4.72 24.12
CA LYS A 263 -13.05 3.89 24.09
C LYS A 263 -13.29 3.39 22.69
N VAL A 264 -13.25 2.07 22.52
CA VAL A 264 -13.57 1.42 21.25
C VAL A 264 -15.04 1.69 20.88
N SER A 265 -15.27 2.17 19.67
CA SER A 265 -16.61 2.45 19.13
C SER A 265 -17.02 1.41 18.09
N VAL A 266 -16.13 1.06 17.15
CA VAL A 266 -16.41 0.09 16.08
C VAL A 266 -15.15 -0.72 15.80
N GLU A 267 -15.32 -2.01 15.63
CA GLU A 267 -14.27 -2.93 15.18
C GLU A 267 -14.66 -3.58 13.85
N ARG A 268 -13.68 -3.91 13.05
CA ARG A 268 -13.84 -4.66 11.81
C ARG A 268 -12.74 -5.70 11.66
N GLU A 269 -13.15 -6.88 11.19
CA GLU A 269 -12.23 -7.94 10.77
C GLU A 269 -12.50 -8.23 9.29
N LYS A 270 -11.45 -8.30 8.49
CA LYS A 270 -11.51 -8.65 7.08
C LYS A 270 -10.28 -9.45 6.69
N GLY A 271 -10.47 -10.73 6.32
CA GLY A 271 -9.36 -11.65 6.14
C GLY A 271 -8.57 -11.84 7.44
N GLU A 272 -7.27 -11.66 7.38
CA GLU A 272 -6.38 -11.72 8.54
C GLU A 272 -6.22 -10.38 9.28
N TRP A 273 -6.85 -9.31 8.76
CA TRP A 273 -6.68 -7.95 9.22
C TRP A 273 -7.77 -7.51 10.17
N TRP A 274 -7.37 -6.79 11.21
CA TRP A 274 -8.25 -6.14 12.16
C TRP A 274 -8.05 -4.62 12.11
N SER A 275 -9.16 -3.91 12.28
CA SER A 275 -9.21 -2.45 12.27
C SER A 275 -10.20 -1.96 13.32
N VAL A 276 -9.95 -0.76 13.86
CA VAL A 276 -10.74 -0.21 14.94
C VAL A 276 -10.91 1.29 14.83
N LEU A 277 -12.09 1.77 15.21
CA LEU A 277 -12.39 3.17 15.51
C LEU A 277 -12.56 3.31 17.03
N ALA A 278 -11.82 4.23 17.63
CA ALA A 278 -11.88 4.55 19.03
C ALA A 278 -11.97 6.06 19.25
N ARG A 279 -12.34 6.50 20.45
CA ARG A 279 -12.43 7.90 20.85
C ARG A 279 -11.64 8.13 22.12
N SER A 280 -10.89 9.24 22.19
CA SER A 280 -10.17 9.69 23.37
C SER A 280 -11.07 10.26 24.46
#